data_4b0f4af291132deb3cb4e138f08180a6
#
_entry.id   4b0f4af291132deb3cb4e138f08180a6
#
_cell.length_a   1.000
_cell.length_b   1.000
_cell.length_c   1.000
_cell.angle_alpha   90.00
_cell.angle_beta   90.00
_cell.angle_gamma   90.00
#
_symmetry.space_group_name_H-M   'P 1'
#
loop_
_entity.id
_entity.type
_entity.pdbx_description
1 polymer ?
#
loop_
_entity_poly.entity_id
_entity_poly.type
_entity_poly.pdbx_seq_one_letter_code
_entity_poly.pdbx_strand_id
1 'polypeptide(L)'
;MEHIELFFKSVFIDNMVFATFLGMCSYLAVSKKVSTAIGLGAAVTFVLAITVPLNWLLDQYILQDGALAWLHPSLIDYDLSFLSFIMFIATIATMVQLVEIIVEKFSPSLYNSLGIFLPLIAVNCAILGGSLFMQSREIASIQLATTYGVGSGFGFFLAILAIAAIREKIRYSSVPGPLSCLLYTSDAADEGLGVD
;
A
#
# COMPACT_ATOMS: atom_id res chain seq x y z
N MET A 1 5.34 16.25 -19.47
CA MET A 1 4.22 16.91 -18.78
C MET A 1 3.31 15.86 -18.16
N GLU A 2 2.97 14.81 -18.87
CA GLU A 2 2.09 13.70 -18.44
C GLU A 2 2.53 13.02 -17.14
N HIS A 3 3.82 12.74 -16.96
CA HIS A 3 4.35 12.13 -15.74
C HIS A 3 4.18 13.00 -14.49
N ILE A 4 4.38 14.31 -14.63
CA ILE A 4 4.25 15.25 -13.50
C ILE A 4 2.78 15.39 -13.11
N GLU A 5 1.91 15.51 -14.10
CA GLU A 5 0.46 15.59 -13.89
C GLU A 5 -0.07 14.32 -13.21
N LEU A 6 0.33 13.15 -13.72
CA LEU A 6 -0.05 11.86 -13.15
C LEU A 6 0.46 11.72 -11.70
N PHE A 7 1.70 12.14 -11.43
CA PHE A 7 2.27 12.08 -10.09
C PHE A 7 1.46 12.95 -9.10
N PHE A 8 1.24 14.23 -9.41
CA PHE A 8 0.47 15.11 -8.53
C PHE A 8 -0.98 14.65 -8.36
N LYS A 9 -1.58 14.15 -9.42
CA LYS A 9 -2.92 13.58 -9.39
C LYS A 9 -2.99 12.37 -8.45
N SER A 10 -2.01 11.46 -8.54
CA SER A 10 -1.93 10.27 -7.67
C SER A 10 -1.68 10.61 -6.21
N VAL A 11 -0.90 11.66 -5.93
CA VAL A 11 -0.58 12.07 -4.55
C VAL A 11 -1.75 12.75 -3.86
N PHE A 12 -2.45 13.66 -4.54
CA PHE A 12 -3.43 14.53 -3.89
C PHE A 12 -4.88 14.21 -4.24
N ILE A 13 -5.18 13.98 -5.51
CA ILE A 13 -6.56 13.79 -5.97
C ILE A 13 -7.00 12.34 -5.79
N ASP A 14 -6.20 11.41 -6.30
CA ASP A 14 -6.45 9.98 -6.26
C ASP A 14 -5.71 9.31 -5.10
N ASN A 15 -5.58 10.01 -3.98
CA ASN A 15 -4.91 9.47 -2.79
C ASN A 15 -5.65 8.24 -2.27
N MET A 16 -4.94 7.10 -2.17
CA MET A 16 -5.53 5.81 -1.78
C MET A 16 -6.22 5.85 -0.42
N VAL A 17 -5.73 6.66 0.52
CA VAL A 17 -6.32 6.76 1.85
C VAL A 17 -7.54 7.70 1.85
N PHE A 18 -7.40 8.89 1.29
CA PHE A 18 -8.44 9.92 1.39
C PHE A 18 -9.56 9.77 0.37
N ALA A 19 -9.25 9.32 -0.86
CA ALA A 19 -10.25 9.17 -1.91
C ALA A 19 -11.00 7.83 -1.84
N THR A 20 -10.29 6.74 -1.52
CA THR A 20 -10.85 5.38 -1.60
C THR A 20 -10.89 4.64 -0.26
N PHE A 21 -10.38 5.24 0.81
CA PHE A 21 -10.27 4.63 2.14
C PHE A 21 -9.50 3.30 2.17
N LEU A 22 -8.69 3.04 1.15
CA LEU A 22 -7.85 1.85 1.09
C LEU A 22 -6.61 1.99 1.97
N GLY A 23 -6.28 0.91 2.68
CA GLY A 23 -5.16 0.93 3.62
C GLY A 23 -5.50 1.50 5.00
N MET A 24 -6.78 1.69 5.32
CA MET A 24 -7.21 2.18 6.64
C MET A 24 -6.80 1.26 7.79
N CYS A 25 -6.71 -0.05 7.57
CA CYS A 25 -6.25 -1.00 8.57
C CYS A 25 -4.82 -0.71 9.04
N SER A 26 -3.88 -0.58 8.12
CA SER A 26 -2.50 -0.21 8.44
C SER A 26 -2.37 1.24 8.91
N TYR A 27 -3.15 2.14 8.32
CA TYR A 27 -3.23 3.54 8.68
C TYR A 27 -3.66 3.76 10.14
N LEU A 28 -4.68 3.04 10.62
CA LEU A 28 -5.14 3.13 12.00
C LEU A 28 -4.20 2.43 12.99
N ALA A 29 -3.69 1.24 12.63
CA ALA A 29 -2.84 0.44 13.51
C ALA A 29 -1.49 1.12 13.80
N VAL A 30 -0.88 1.77 12.82
CA VAL A 30 0.51 2.26 12.91
C VAL A 30 0.60 3.76 13.18
N SER A 31 -0.49 4.49 13.12
CA SER A 31 -0.49 5.96 13.33
C SER A 31 -0.34 6.41 14.78
N LYS A 32 -0.05 5.50 15.72
CA LYS A 32 0.14 5.85 17.16
C LYS A 32 1.42 6.65 17.45
N LYS A 33 2.48 6.43 16.67
CA LYS A 33 3.78 7.12 16.79
C LYS A 33 4.24 7.59 15.40
N VAL A 34 4.67 8.83 15.31
CA VAL A 34 5.22 9.42 14.07
C VAL A 34 6.41 8.63 13.54
N SER A 35 7.31 8.19 14.42
CA SER A 35 8.49 7.39 14.03
C SER A 35 8.12 6.09 13.32
N THR A 36 7.13 5.37 13.82
CA THR A 36 6.65 4.11 13.20
C THR A 36 5.89 4.39 11.90
N ALA A 37 5.12 5.48 11.85
CA ALA A 37 4.40 5.91 10.65
C ALA A 37 5.33 6.27 9.50
N ILE A 38 6.47 6.92 9.78
CA ILE A 38 7.51 7.22 8.79
C ILE A 38 8.09 5.92 8.21
N GLY A 39 8.45 4.97 9.08
CA GLY A 39 9.01 3.69 8.66
C GLY A 39 8.05 2.89 7.77
N LEU A 40 6.80 2.77 8.20
CA LEU A 40 5.78 2.06 7.42
C LEU A 40 5.48 2.77 6.09
N GLY A 41 5.29 4.08 6.12
CA GLY A 41 4.99 4.85 4.92
C GLY A 41 6.10 4.76 3.87
N ALA A 42 7.38 4.83 4.31
CA ALA A 42 8.53 4.62 3.43
C ALA A 42 8.56 3.19 2.86
N ALA A 43 8.31 2.16 3.68
CA ALA A 43 8.27 0.78 3.24
C ALA A 43 7.14 0.55 2.22
N VAL A 44 5.94 1.05 2.47
CA VAL A 44 4.80 0.95 1.53
C VAL A 44 5.10 1.67 0.23
N THR A 45 5.71 2.85 0.27
CA THR A 45 6.11 3.59 -0.94
C THR A 45 7.12 2.79 -1.77
N PHE A 46 8.11 2.20 -1.12
CA PHE A 46 9.12 1.37 -1.78
C PHE A 46 8.49 0.10 -2.41
N VAL A 47 7.61 -0.57 -1.68
CA VAL A 47 6.89 -1.75 -2.19
C VAL A 47 6.02 -1.37 -3.38
N LEU A 48 5.24 -0.27 -3.32
CA LEU A 48 4.42 0.19 -4.45
C LEU A 48 5.25 0.56 -5.67
N ALA A 49 6.40 1.19 -5.48
CA ALA A 49 7.31 1.55 -6.57
C ALA A 49 7.82 0.34 -7.36
N ILE A 50 7.90 -0.83 -6.73
CA ILE A 50 8.35 -2.08 -7.36
C ILE A 50 7.18 -2.92 -7.83
N THR A 51 6.13 -3.06 -7.01
CA THR A 51 5.02 -3.99 -7.30
C THR A 51 4.10 -3.48 -8.41
N VAL A 52 3.85 -2.17 -8.51
CA VAL A 52 2.97 -1.63 -9.56
C VAL A 52 3.54 -1.86 -10.95
N PRO A 53 4.80 -1.50 -11.28
CA PRO A 53 5.37 -1.80 -12.59
C PRO A 53 5.53 -3.31 -12.85
N LEU A 54 5.79 -4.12 -11.80
CA LEU A 54 5.86 -5.57 -11.95
C LEU A 54 4.49 -6.16 -12.27
N ASN A 55 3.45 -5.73 -11.59
CA ASN A 55 2.08 -6.14 -11.88
C ASN A 55 1.62 -5.65 -13.26
N TRP A 56 2.06 -4.48 -13.70
CA TRP A 56 1.83 -3.99 -15.06
C TRP A 56 2.47 -4.93 -16.10
N LEU A 57 3.70 -5.37 -15.85
CA LEU A 57 4.38 -6.35 -16.71
C LEU A 57 3.60 -7.67 -16.78
N LEU A 58 3.16 -8.19 -15.64
CA LEU A 58 2.36 -9.42 -15.59
C LEU A 58 1.03 -9.26 -16.31
N ASP A 59 0.37 -8.13 -16.14
CA ASP A 59 -0.88 -7.81 -16.83
C ASP A 59 -0.70 -7.83 -18.34
N GLN A 60 0.31 -7.14 -18.86
CA GLN A 60 0.60 -7.05 -20.27
C GLN A 60 1.06 -8.37 -20.92
N TYR A 61 1.85 -9.19 -20.20
CA TYR A 61 2.45 -10.40 -20.78
C TYR A 61 1.67 -11.69 -20.50
N ILE A 62 0.81 -11.72 -19.49
CA ILE A 62 0.14 -12.94 -19.05
C ILE A 62 -1.38 -12.81 -19.08
N LEU A 63 -1.93 -11.66 -18.64
CA LEU A 63 -3.37 -11.50 -18.41
C LEU A 63 -4.11 -10.86 -19.58
N GLN A 64 -3.40 -10.14 -20.46
CA GLN A 64 -4.05 -9.48 -21.59
C GLN A 64 -4.59 -10.52 -22.59
N ASP A 65 -5.73 -10.22 -23.17
CA ASP A 65 -6.37 -11.09 -24.17
C ASP A 65 -5.41 -11.41 -25.32
N GLY A 66 -5.14 -12.70 -25.49
CA GLY A 66 -4.19 -13.17 -26.49
C GLY A 66 -2.71 -13.19 -26.06
N ALA A 67 -2.38 -12.77 -24.83
CA ALA A 67 -1.00 -12.83 -24.33
C ALA A 67 -0.47 -14.28 -24.26
N LEU A 68 -1.33 -15.27 -24.02
CA LEU A 68 -1.00 -16.69 -24.00
C LEU A 68 -1.04 -17.36 -25.40
N ALA A 69 -1.33 -16.62 -26.46
CA ALA A 69 -1.36 -17.16 -27.82
C ALA A 69 -0.03 -17.80 -28.26
N TRP A 70 1.09 -17.36 -27.67
CA TRP A 70 2.42 -17.93 -27.90
C TRP A 70 2.62 -19.31 -27.25
N LEU A 71 1.82 -19.63 -26.19
CA LEU A 71 1.93 -20.90 -25.47
C LEU A 71 1.02 -21.96 -26.09
N HIS A 72 -0.23 -21.62 -26.39
CA HIS A 72 -1.17 -22.52 -27.06
C HIS A 72 -2.34 -21.77 -27.70
N PRO A 73 -2.66 -22.03 -29.00
CA PRO A 73 -3.73 -21.30 -29.70
C PRO A 73 -5.14 -21.56 -29.14
N SER A 74 -5.34 -22.63 -28.37
CA SER A 74 -6.64 -22.95 -27.75
C SER A 74 -6.97 -22.11 -26.50
N LEU A 75 -6.02 -21.31 -25.99
CA LEU A 75 -6.22 -20.47 -24.80
C LEU A 75 -6.68 -19.04 -25.13
N ILE A 76 -6.83 -18.70 -26.41
CA ILE A 76 -7.24 -17.37 -26.85
C ILE A 76 -8.68 -17.02 -26.40
N ASP A 77 -9.54 -18.02 -26.26
CA ASP A 77 -10.97 -17.87 -25.92
C ASP A 77 -11.27 -17.83 -24.41
N TYR A 78 -10.24 -17.97 -23.57
CA TYR A 78 -10.44 -17.93 -22.11
C TYR A 78 -10.10 -16.55 -21.57
N ASP A 79 -11.11 -15.89 -21.03
CA ASP A 79 -10.97 -14.62 -20.30
C ASP A 79 -10.29 -14.86 -18.93
N LEU A 80 -8.98 -14.57 -18.89
CA LEU A 80 -8.15 -14.72 -17.69
C LEU A 80 -8.22 -13.49 -16.75
N SER A 81 -9.05 -12.52 -17.05
CA SER A 81 -9.25 -11.31 -16.26
C SER A 81 -9.61 -11.62 -14.80
N PHE A 82 -10.34 -12.72 -14.56
CA PHE A 82 -10.66 -13.22 -13.21
C PHE A 82 -9.39 -13.62 -12.42
N LEU A 83 -8.35 -14.12 -13.08
CA LEU A 83 -7.10 -14.49 -12.41
C LEU A 83 -6.23 -13.30 -12.05
N SER A 84 -6.48 -12.11 -12.59
CA SER A 84 -5.66 -10.92 -12.34
C SER A 84 -5.59 -10.59 -10.85
N PHE A 85 -6.70 -10.65 -10.17
CA PHE A 85 -6.79 -10.38 -8.73
C PHE A 85 -5.90 -11.32 -7.90
N ILE A 86 -5.97 -12.62 -8.19
CA ILE A 86 -5.17 -13.65 -7.48
C ILE A 86 -3.68 -13.49 -7.80
N MET A 87 -3.35 -13.23 -9.06
CA MET A 87 -1.97 -13.03 -9.51
C MET A 87 -1.35 -11.78 -8.88
N PHE A 88 -2.09 -10.69 -8.78
CA PHE A 88 -1.60 -9.47 -8.13
C PHE A 88 -1.35 -9.67 -6.64
N ILE A 89 -2.26 -10.36 -5.93
CA ILE A 89 -2.04 -10.70 -4.52
C ILE A 89 -0.80 -11.58 -4.33
N ALA A 90 -0.64 -12.61 -5.15
CA ALA A 90 0.51 -13.51 -5.09
C ALA A 90 1.82 -12.77 -5.35
N THR A 91 1.84 -11.88 -6.33
CA THR A 91 3.00 -11.06 -6.67
C THR A 91 3.35 -10.09 -5.53
N ILE A 92 2.35 -9.41 -4.97
CA ILE A 92 2.54 -8.50 -3.84
C ILE A 92 3.10 -9.25 -2.63
N ALA A 93 2.52 -10.41 -2.29
CA ALA A 93 2.97 -11.22 -1.17
C ALA A 93 4.44 -11.68 -1.35
N THR A 94 4.79 -12.14 -2.56
CA THR A 94 6.16 -12.55 -2.89
C THR A 94 7.15 -11.39 -2.79
N MET A 95 6.80 -10.22 -3.29
CA MET A 95 7.68 -9.04 -3.24
C MET A 95 7.83 -8.50 -1.82
N VAL A 96 6.77 -8.50 -1.02
CA VAL A 96 6.85 -8.10 0.39
C VAL A 96 7.73 -9.06 1.18
N GLN A 97 7.60 -10.37 0.95
CA GLN A 97 8.46 -11.37 1.58
C GLN A 97 9.94 -11.16 1.24
N LEU A 98 10.22 -10.82 -0.01
CA LEU A 98 11.58 -10.50 -0.45
C LEU A 98 12.12 -9.24 0.24
N VAL A 99 11.30 -8.20 0.34
CA VAL A 99 11.64 -6.96 1.05
C VAL A 99 11.86 -7.23 2.54
N GLU A 100 11.06 -8.09 3.16
CA GLU A 100 11.22 -8.51 4.56
C GLU A 100 12.59 -9.13 4.81
N ILE A 101 13.00 -10.11 3.98
CA ILE A 101 14.32 -10.75 4.07
C ILE A 101 15.47 -9.75 3.89
N ILE A 102 15.31 -8.79 2.98
CA ILE A 102 16.29 -7.74 2.73
C ILE A 102 16.42 -6.85 3.96
N VAL A 103 15.29 -6.36 4.51
CA VAL A 103 15.27 -5.46 5.67
C VAL A 103 15.82 -6.16 6.91
N GLU A 104 15.50 -7.43 7.14
CA GLU A 104 16.04 -8.24 8.24
C GLU A 104 17.56 -8.31 8.17
N LYS A 105 18.11 -8.53 6.97
CA LYS A 105 19.56 -8.68 6.76
C LYS A 105 20.33 -7.37 6.85
N PHE A 106 19.79 -6.28 6.31
CA PHE A 106 20.50 -5.01 6.20
C PHE A 106 20.26 -4.06 7.38
N SER A 107 19.11 -4.14 8.04
CA SER A 107 18.75 -3.24 9.13
C SER A 107 17.94 -3.93 10.22
N PRO A 108 18.58 -4.73 11.09
CA PRO A 108 17.87 -5.44 12.17
C PRO A 108 17.17 -4.51 13.16
N SER A 109 17.65 -3.27 13.33
CA SER A 109 17.01 -2.27 14.18
C SER A 109 15.65 -1.82 13.61
N LEU A 110 15.59 -1.61 12.28
CA LEU A 110 14.36 -1.28 11.57
C LEU A 110 13.41 -2.47 11.54
N TYR A 111 13.92 -3.68 11.36
CA TYR A 111 13.15 -4.92 11.41
C TYR A 111 12.46 -5.08 12.77
N ASN A 112 13.16 -4.89 13.88
CA ASN A 112 12.56 -4.98 15.22
C ASN A 112 11.47 -3.91 15.47
N SER A 113 11.61 -2.74 14.87
CA SER A 113 10.58 -1.68 14.97
C SER A 113 9.36 -1.96 14.09
N LEU A 114 9.55 -2.57 12.92
CA LEU A 114 8.53 -2.84 11.91
C LEU A 114 8.06 -4.30 11.90
N GLY A 115 8.72 -5.21 12.62
CA GLY A 115 8.55 -6.65 12.49
C GLY A 115 7.12 -7.15 12.67
N ILE A 116 6.33 -6.53 13.56
CA ILE A 116 4.91 -6.85 13.73
C ILE A 116 4.07 -6.29 12.56
N PHE A 117 4.54 -5.24 11.90
CA PHE A 117 3.79 -4.53 10.85
C PHE A 117 4.16 -4.98 9.43
N LEU A 118 5.26 -5.74 9.26
CA LEU A 118 5.67 -6.26 7.96
C LEU A 118 4.61 -7.18 7.31
N PRO A 119 4.02 -8.16 8.02
CA PRO A 119 2.91 -8.94 7.46
C PRO A 119 1.70 -8.06 7.07
N LEU A 120 1.51 -6.94 7.77
CA LEU A 120 0.44 -5.99 7.49
C LEU A 120 0.66 -5.23 6.17
N ILE A 121 1.91 -5.11 5.72
CA ILE A 121 2.24 -4.54 4.40
C ILE A 121 1.82 -5.50 3.29
N ALA A 122 2.01 -6.81 3.45
CA ALA A 122 1.63 -7.82 2.46
C ALA A 122 0.13 -7.85 2.17
N VAL A 123 -0.69 -7.66 3.20
CA VAL A 123 -2.17 -7.62 3.07
C VAL A 123 -2.72 -6.19 3.01
N ASN A 124 -1.90 -5.21 2.69
CA ASN A 124 -2.30 -3.81 2.62
C ASN A 124 -3.18 -3.54 1.40
N CYS A 125 -4.43 -3.16 1.66
CA CYS A 125 -5.41 -2.84 0.62
C CYS A 125 -4.96 -1.69 -0.29
N ALA A 126 -4.11 -0.76 0.17
CA ALA A 126 -3.61 0.32 -0.65
C ALA A 126 -2.64 -0.19 -1.75
N ILE A 127 -1.83 -1.22 -1.46
CA ILE A 127 -0.92 -1.82 -2.43
C ILE A 127 -1.70 -2.59 -3.48
N LEU A 128 -2.66 -3.40 -3.04
CA LEU A 128 -3.56 -4.12 -3.94
C LEU A 128 -4.40 -3.15 -4.78
N GLY A 129 -4.98 -2.13 -4.14
CA GLY A 129 -5.74 -1.09 -4.81
C GLY A 129 -4.92 -0.33 -5.85
N GLY A 130 -3.66 -0.01 -5.56
CA GLY A 130 -2.73 0.59 -6.52
C GLY A 130 -2.56 -0.25 -7.78
N SER A 131 -2.43 -1.58 -7.64
CA SER A 131 -2.32 -2.50 -8.77
C SER A 131 -3.62 -2.61 -9.56
N LEU A 132 -4.77 -2.68 -8.88
CA LEU A 132 -6.09 -2.75 -9.54
C LEU A 132 -6.44 -1.44 -10.27
N PHE A 133 -6.16 -0.29 -9.67
CA PHE A 133 -6.37 1.00 -10.31
C PHE A 133 -5.41 1.23 -11.48
N MET A 134 -4.19 0.72 -11.41
CA MET A 134 -3.25 0.71 -12.55
C MET A 134 -3.85 -0.06 -13.73
N GLN A 135 -4.42 -1.23 -13.48
CA GLN A 135 -5.10 -2.05 -14.50
C GLN A 135 -6.34 -1.34 -15.06
N SER A 136 -7.23 -0.83 -14.18
CA SER A 136 -8.47 -0.17 -14.59
C SER A 136 -8.26 1.13 -15.39
N ARG A 137 -7.10 1.74 -15.28
CA ARG A 137 -6.70 2.95 -16.02
C ARG A 137 -5.99 2.67 -17.32
N GLU A 138 -5.77 1.40 -17.66
CA GLU A 138 -5.09 0.96 -18.90
C GLU A 138 -3.80 1.76 -19.14
N ILE A 139 -2.92 1.82 -18.13
CA ILE A 139 -1.69 2.60 -18.20
C ILE A 139 -0.81 2.07 -19.35
N ALA A 140 -0.52 2.92 -20.31
CA ALA A 140 0.08 2.56 -21.59
C ALA A 140 1.57 2.18 -21.51
N SER A 141 2.29 2.56 -20.44
CA SER A 141 3.74 2.31 -20.34
C SER A 141 4.20 2.01 -18.93
N ILE A 142 5.27 1.20 -18.84
CA ILE A 142 5.92 0.86 -17.58
C ILE A 142 6.43 2.11 -16.81
N GLN A 143 6.83 3.14 -17.54
CA GLN A 143 7.31 4.38 -16.93
C GLN A 143 6.16 5.13 -16.23
N LEU A 144 4.99 5.17 -16.85
CA LEU A 144 3.78 5.75 -16.24
C LEU A 144 3.31 4.89 -15.06
N ALA A 145 3.37 3.56 -15.16
CA ALA A 145 3.05 2.66 -14.05
C ALA A 145 3.97 2.89 -12.84
N THR A 146 5.28 3.06 -13.08
CA THR A 146 6.25 3.38 -12.02
C THR A 146 5.95 4.74 -11.39
N THR A 147 5.69 5.77 -12.21
CA THR A 147 5.33 7.11 -11.73
C THR A 147 4.05 7.08 -10.89
N TYR A 148 3.06 6.32 -11.31
CA TYR A 148 1.82 6.11 -10.59
C TYR A 148 2.05 5.37 -9.25
N GLY A 149 2.85 4.31 -9.24
CA GLY A 149 3.19 3.55 -8.03
C GLY A 149 3.92 4.40 -6.99
N VAL A 150 4.91 5.18 -7.41
CA VAL A 150 5.64 6.11 -6.53
C VAL A 150 4.71 7.22 -6.03
N GLY A 151 3.88 7.80 -6.91
CA GLY A 151 2.92 8.84 -6.54
C GLY A 151 1.89 8.35 -5.51
N SER A 152 1.30 7.19 -5.74
CA SER A 152 0.33 6.57 -4.83
C SER A 152 0.97 6.21 -3.48
N GLY A 153 2.20 5.68 -3.48
CA GLY A 153 2.96 5.40 -2.27
C GLY A 153 3.27 6.66 -1.48
N PHE A 154 3.71 7.71 -2.15
CA PHE A 154 3.99 9.00 -1.52
C PHE A 154 2.72 9.66 -0.97
N GLY A 155 1.60 9.53 -1.67
CA GLY A 155 0.28 9.95 -1.17
C GLY A 155 -0.13 9.23 0.11
N PHE A 156 0.07 7.91 0.15
CA PHE A 156 -0.15 7.11 1.36
C PHE A 156 0.76 7.54 2.50
N PHE A 157 2.05 7.77 2.22
CA PHE A 157 3.04 8.24 3.19
C PHE A 157 2.63 9.58 3.82
N LEU A 158 2.24 10.55 3.01
CA LEU A 158 1.77 11.84 3.50
C LEU A 158 0.51 11.72 4.37
N ALA A 159 -0.43 10.88 3.97
CA ALA A 159 -1.66 10.65 4.71
C ALA A 159 -1.40 10.04 6.09
N ILE A 160 -0.57 8.98 6.16
CA ILE A 160 -0.25 8.33 7.44
C ILE A 160 0.57 9.24 8.36
N LEU A 161 1.46 10.05 7.80
CA LEU A 161 2.24 11.02 8.56
C LEU A 161 1.35 12.12 9.15
N ALA A 162 0.41 12.64 8.36
CA ALA A 162 -0.53 13.67 8.81
C ALA A 162 -1.38 13.18 9.98
N ILE A 163 -1.95 11.98 9.90
CA ILE A 163 -2.77 11.45 11.00
C ILE A 163 -1.93 11.11 12.23
N ALA A 164 -0.73 10.58 12.06
CA ALA A 164 0.17 10.29 13.17
C ALA A 164 0.55 11.56 13.91
N ALA A 165 0.84 12.64 13.20
CA ALA A 165 1.14 13.96 13.80
C ALA A 165 -0.07 14.54 14.55
N ILE A 166 -1.28 14.40 13.99
CA ILE A 166 -2.51 14.85 14.64
C ILE A 166 -2.78 14.05 15.92
N ARG A 167 -2.68 12.72 15.85
CA ARG A 167 -2.89 11.85 17.02
C ARG A 167 -1.88 12.10 18.13
N GLU A 168 -0.61 12.24 17.79
CA GLU A 168 0.44 12.55 18.75
C GLU A 168 0.18 13.90 19.43
N LYS A 169 -0.24 14.91 18.69
CA LYS A 169 -0.58 16.23 19.23
C LYS A 169 -1.82 16.18 20.14
N ILE A 170 -2.85 15.41 19.78
CA ILE A 170 -4.05 15.24 20.60
C ILE A 170 -3.73 14.54 21.92
N ARG A 171 -2.82 13.58 21.92
CA ARG A 171 -2.39 12.85 23.11
C ARG A 171 -1.74 13.75 24.17
N TYR A 172 -1.08 14.82 23.75
CA TYR A 172 -0.47 15.82 24.65
C TYR A 172 -1.41 16.99 24.98
N SER A 173 -2.61 17.04 24.39
CA SER A 173 -3.60 18.07 24.66
C SER A 173 -4.57 17.62 25.74
N SER A 174 -4.92 18.52 26.68
CA SER A 174 -5.96 18.28 27.68
C SER A 174 -7.34 18.34 27.02
N VAL A 175 -7.79 17.23 26.46
CA VAL A 175 -9.11 17.12 25.82
C VAL A 175 -10.17 16.84 26.87
N PRO A 176 -11.34 17.54 26.85
CA PRO A 176 -12.45 17.26 27.75
C PRO A 176 -12.93 15.82 27.65
N GLY A 177 -13.24 15.17 28.80
CA GLY A 177 -13.54 13.75 28.95
C GLY A 177 -14.50 13.13 27.91
N PRO A 178 -15.60 13.79 27.47
CA PRO A 178 -16.50 13.22 26.46
C PRO A 178 -15.89 13.07 25.07
N LEU A 179 -14.97 13.95 24.67
CA LEU A 179 -14.28 13.88 23.40
C LEU A 179 -13.11 12.89 23.44
N SER A 180 -12.46 12.74 24.58
CA SER A 180 -11.40 11.75 24.73
C SER A 180 -11.94 10.33 24.59
N CYS A 181 -13.15 10.04 25.06
CA CYS A 181 -13.80 8.74 24.91
C CYS A 181 -14.02 8.37 23.42
N LEU A 182 -14.42 9.32 22.60
CA LEU A 182 -14.64 9.09 21.17
C LEU A 182 -13.35 8.90 20.37
N LEU A 183 -12.28 9.56 20.79
CA LEU A 183 -10.94 9.44 20.20
C LEU A 183 -10.19 8.19 20.69
N TYR A 184 -10.46 7.74 21.92
CA TYR A 184 -9.85 6.56 22.56
C TYR A 184 -10.58 5.25 22.25
N THR A 185 -11.79 5.24 21.70
CA THR A 185 -12.51 3.99 21.37
C THR A 185 -11.80 3.16 20.34
N SER A 186 -11.00 3.77 19.47
CA SER A 186 -10.12 3.03 18.56
C SER A 186 -8.84 2.50 19.24
N ASP A 187 -8.38 3.13 20.32
CA ASP A 187 -7.22 2.69 21.11
C ASP A 187 -7.61 1.64 22.16
N ALA A 188 -8.82 1.73 22.74
CA ALA A 188 -9.31 0.79 23.74
C ALA A 188 -9.52 -0.63 23.20
N ALA A 189 -9.81 -0.79 21.91
CA ALA A 189 -9.88 -2.10 21.27
C ALA A 189 -8.52 -2.79 21.16
N ASP A 190 -7.43 -2.02 21.10
CA ASP A 190 -6.06 -2.53 21.01
C ASP A 190 -5.41 -2.74 22.39
N GLU A 191 -5.79 -1.93 23.39
CA GLU A 191 -5.31 -2.11 24.78
C GLU A 191 -5.95 -3.31 25.48
N GLY A 192 -7.13 -3.75 25.02
CA GLY A 192 -7.80 -4.96 25.51
C GLY A 192 -7.06 -6.27 25.13
N LEU A 193 -6.06 -6.19 24.24
CA LEU A 193 -5.17 -7.31 23.85
C LEU A 193 -3.76 -7.17 24.47
N GLY A 194 -3.50 -6.14 25.24
CA GLY A 194 -2.28 -5.96 26.00
C GLY A 194 -2.24 -6.95 27.17
N VAL A 195 -1.68 -8.11 26.89
CA VAL A 195 -1.25 -9.06 27.92
C VAL A 195 -0.01 -8.50 28.57
N ASP A 196 0.03 -8.53 29.90
CA ASP A 196 1.16 -8.25 30.79
C ASP A 196 2.48 -8.89 30.33
#